data_dde8e4c42ba281b2df9431bc0435f9f2
#
_entry.id   dde8e4c42ba281b2df9431bc0435f9f2
#
_cell.length_a   1.000
_cell.length_b   1.000
_cell.length_c   1.000
_cell.angle_alpha   90.00
_cell.angle_beta   90.00
_cell.angle_gamma   90.00
#
_symmetry.space_group_name_H-M   'P 1'
#
loop_
_entity.id
_entity.type
_entity.pdbx_description
1 polymer ?
#
loop_
_entity_poly.entity_id
_entity_poly.type
_entity_poly.pdbx_seq_one_letter_code
_entity_poly.pdbx_strand_id
1 'polypeptide(L)'
;EAALAGIPALIIDPQGDLARLALGGDASTIEAKGEDAARMRRLLDSTEVRIWTPLRSKGLPLCIDPFHAPPADLDPEEAITAWDMVAAGFTSLAGYDVEKAQGKTIKPYLYEVLVQGTRVGLDVADFQSLARVVREPHDAFLRHLYPECFADHEEDFEGEAPQLPPWTVVAGDHGLTDFEERLPKATRYELARRLSAFSSGVNQLLFSNGVPINIDAFTEPAVPGKIPLNIVYLNTIQDENQKQYFVQELSRELYDWMLTQQPAEGELKLLFFMDEVAPYLPPHPRNPPAKDLIKLIFKQARKYGVACVLATQNVSDVDY
;
A
#
# COMPACT_ATOMS: atom_id res chain seq x y z
N GLU A 1 -0.72 26.19 -9.86
CA GLU A 1 0.22 26.32 -10.98
C GLU A 1 0.21 25.04 -11.84
N ALA A 2 0.59 23.87 -11.27
CA ALA A 2 0.69 22.62 -12.01
C ALA A 2 -0.57 22.30 -12.82
N ALA A 3 -1.74 22.33 -12.20
CA ALA A 3 -3.01 22.08 -12.87
C ALA A 3 -3.33 23.06 -14.00
N LEU A 4 -3.02 24.35 -13.83
CA LEU A 4 -3.16 25.34 -14.89
C LEU A 4 -2.17 25.14 -16.05
N ALA A 5 -1.08 24.40 -15.79
CA ALA A 5 -0.11 23.97 -16.81
C ALA A 5 -0.46 22.60 -17.42
N GLY A 6 -1.60 22.02 -17.07
CA GLY A 6 -2.06 20.75 -17.64
C GLY A 6 -1.52 19.50 -16.91
N ILE A 7 -0.95 19.67 -15.73
CA ILE A 7 -0.33 18.56 -14.97
C ILE A 7 -1.31 18.06 -13.92
N PRO A 8 -1.71 16.77 -13.94
CA PRO A 8 -2.53 16.16 -12.90
C PRO A 8 -1.82 16.15 -11.55
N ALA A 9 -2.60 16.12 -10.47
CA ALA A 9 -2.05 16.09 -9.12
C ALA A 9 -2.65 14.96 -8.27
N LEU A 10 -1.79 14.34 -7.48
CA LEU A 10 -2.12 13.44 -6.37
C LEU A 10 -1.74 14.14 -5.07
N ILE A 11 -2.73 14.42 -4.25
CA ILE A 11 -2.61 15.23 -3.04
C ILE A 11 -2.99 14.37 -1.84
N ILE A 12 -2.07 14.19 -0.90
CA ILE A 12 -2.35 13.54 0.37
C ILE A 12 -2.75 14.62 1.38
N ASP A 13 -3.98 14.52 1.88
CA ASP A 13 -4.60 15.50 2.80
C ASP A 13 -4.96 14.82 4.14
N PRO A 14 -4.05 14.77 5.11
CA PRO A 14 -4.30 14.14 6.41
C PRO A 14 -5.32 14.88 7.27
N GLN A 15 -5.44 16.20 7.11
CA GLN A 15 -6.28 17.07 7.96
C GLN A 15 -7.61 17.44 7.30
N GLY A 16 -7.69 17.43 5.97
CA GLY A 16 -8.90 17.72 5.21
C GLY A 16 -9.06 19.17 4.79
N ASP A 17 -8.03 19.98 4.93
CA ASP A 17 -8.09 21.39 4.55
C ASP A 17 -8.06 21.60 3.04
N LEU A 18 -7.36 20.72 2.31
CA LEU A 18 -7.20 20.79 0.86
C LEU A 18 -8.45 20.30 0.10
N ALA A 19 -9.30 19.50 0.74
CA ALA A 19 -10.58 19.09 0.16
C ALA A 19 -11.49 20.31 -0.17
N ARG A 20 -11.27 21.45 0.46
CA ARG A 20 -11.97 22.72 0.18
C ARG A 20 -11.69 23.28 -1.21
N LEU A 21 -10.64 22.83 -1.90
CA LEU A 21 -10.38 23.21 -3.29
C LEU A 21 -11.54 22.87 -4.22
N ALA A 22 -12.35 21.87 -3.88
CA ALA A 22 -13.55 21.49 -4.64
C ALA A 22 -14.68 22.52 -4.56
N LEU A 23 -14.70 23.37 -3.53
CA LEU A 23 -15.80 24.29 -3.28
C LEU A 23 -15.66 25.63 -4.03
N GLY A 24 -14.43 25.93 -4.48
CA GLY A 24 -14.13 27.29 -4.94
C GLY A 24 -14.21 28.32 -3.81
N GLY A 25 -14.13 29.59 -4.17
CA GLY A 25 -14.26 30.71 -3.24
C GLY A 25 -15.17 31.78 -3.78
N ASP A 26 -15.71 32.63 -2.88
CA ASP A 26 -16.40 33.84 -3.29
C ASP A 26 -15.39 34.83 -3.89
N ALA A 27 -15.68 35.33 -5.10
CA ALA A 27 -14.77 36.20 -5.84
C ALA A 27 -14.43 37.48 -5.06
N SER A 28 -15.41 38.08 -4.37
CA SER A 28 -15.21 39.33 -3.58
C SER A 28 -14.27 39.05 -2.38
N THR A 29 -14.39 37.92 -1.75
CA THR A 29 -13.52 37.50 -0.65
C THR A 29 -12.08 37.26 -1.12
N ILE A 30 -11.91 36.69 -2.30
CA ILE A 30 -10.59 36.39 -2.92
C ILE A 30 -9.90 37.71 -3.28
N GLU A 31 -10.60 38.62 -3.96
CA GLU A 31 -10.09 39.93 -4.35
C GLU A 31 -9.76 40.82 -3.13
N ALA A 32 -10.58 40.73 -2.07
CA ALA A 32 -10.32 41.44 -0.82
C ALA A 32 -9.02 40.97 -0.12
N LYS A 33 -8.57 39.75 -0.41
CA LYS A 33 -7.27 39.19 0.06
C LYS A 33 -6.12 39.49 -0.87
N GLY A 34 -6.35 40.23 -1.96
CA GLY A 34 -5.32 40.54 -2.96
C GLY A 34 -5.03 39.43 -3.97
N GLU A 35 -5.90 38.40 -4.05
CA GLU A 35 -5.76 37.28 -4.95
C GLU A 35 -6.60 37.45 -6.24
N ASP A 36 -6.22 36.73 -7.29
CA ASP A 36 -6.85 36.79 -8.62
C ASP A 36 -8.07 35.85 -8.71
N ALA A 37 -9.27 36.39 -8.60
CA ALA A 37 -10.52 35.66 -8.75
C ALA A 37 -10.70 35.07 -10.16
N ALA A 38 -10.14 35.70 -11.21
CA ALA A 38 -10.21 35.15 -12.56
C ALA A 38 -9.32 33.91 -12.72
N ARG A 39 -8.17 33.89 -12.02
CA ARG A 39 -7.30 32.72 -11.97
C ARG A 39 -7.96 31.55 -11.23
N MET A 40 -8.66 31.82 -10.12
CA MET A 40 -9.44 30.80 -9.42
C MET A 40 -10.51 30.20 -10.33
N ARG A 41 -11.28 31.03 -11.07
CA ARG A 41 -12.29 30.55 -12.01
C ARG A 41 -11.66 29.67 -13.09
N ARG A 42 -10.55 30.10 -13.69
CA ARG A 42 -9.81 29.29 -14.67
C ARG A 42 -9.40 27.93 -14.09
N LEU A 43 -8.93 27.88 -12.83
CA LEU A 43 -8.59 26.63 -12.16
C LEU A 43 -9.81 25.71 -12.07
N LEU A 44 -10.94 26.20 -11.55
CA LEU A 44 -12.17 25.42 -11.42
C LEU A 44 -12.73 24.97 -12.78
N ASP A 45 -12.63 25.83 -13.81
CA ASP A 45 -13.09 25.53 -15.16
C ASP A 45 -12.21 24.51 -15.87
N SER A 46 -10.92 24.47 -15.57
CA SER A 46 -9.95 23.57 -16.22
C SER A 46 -9.69 22.27 -15.46
N THR A 47 -10.14 22.17 -14.21
CA THR A 47 -9.83 21.01 -13.37
C THR A 47 -11.04 20.17 -13.04
N GLU A 48 -10.77 18.92 -12.69
CA GLU A 48 -11.71 17.97 -12.11
C GLU A 48 -11.20 17.59 -10.72
N VAL A 49 -11.81 18.15 -9.67
CA VAL A 49 -11.42 17.84 -8.29
C VAL A 49 -12.13 16.56 -7.84
N ARG A 50 -11.35 15.56 -7.50
CA ARG A 50 -11.80 14.25 -7.01
C ARG A 50 -11.38 14.09 -5.54
N ILE A 51 -12.35 13.92 -4.65
CA ILE A 51 -12.08 13.69 -3.22
C ILE A 51 -12.24 12.21 -2.93
N TRP A 52 -11.13 11.55 -2.73
CA TRP A 52 -11.05 10.14 -2.39
C TRP A 52 -11.16 9.95 -0.88
N THR A 53 -12.07 9.07 -0.47
CA THR A 53 -12.44 8.90 0.94
C THR A 53 -12.28 7.43 1.37
N PRO A 54 -11.07 7.01 1.78
CA PRO A 54 -10.86 5.68 2.33
C PRO A 54 -11.82 5.38 3.49
N LEU A 55 -12.25 4.14 3.66
CA LEU A 55 -13.18 3.68 4.71
C LEU A 55 -14.60 4.29 4.64
N ARG A 56 -14.93 5.09 3.64
CA ARG A 56 -16.24 5.75 3.53
C ARG A 56 -16.92 5.41 2.21
N SER A 57 -18.22 5.22 2.26
CA SER A 57 -19.05 5.08 1.06
C SER A 57 -19.55 6.42 0.48
N LYS A 58 -19.34 7.52 1.22
CA LYS A 58 -19.64 8.88 0.75
C LYS A 58 -18.37 9.50 0.18
N GLY A 59 -18.48 10.20 -0.95
CA GLY A 59 -17.36 10.69 -1.74
C GLY A 59 -16.97 9.67 -2.80
N LEU A 60 -15.69 9.60 -3.12
CA LEU A 60 -15.13 8.56 -3.99
C LEU A 60 -14.43 7.52 -3.11
N PRO A 61 -15.06 6.35 -2.86
CA PRO A 61 -14.44 5.33 -2.03
C PRO A 61 -13.15 4.82 -2.66
N LEU A 62 -12.09 4.74 -1.86
CA LEU A 62 -10.78 4.25 -2.26
C LEU A 62 -10.35 3.14 -1.32
N CYS A 63 -9.90 2.00 -1.86
CA CYS A 63 -9.38 0.89 -1.09
C CYS A 63 -7.97 0.50 -1.52
N ILE A 64 -7.34 -0.34 -0.71
CA ILE A 64 -6.02 -0.91 -0.96
C ILE A 64 -6.19 -2.35 -1.42
N ASP A 65 -5.39 -2.77 -2.40
CA ASP A 65 -5.13 -4.19 -2.66
C ASP A 65 -3.74 -4.56 -2.10
N PRO A 66 -3.67 -5.07 -0.86
CA PRO A 66 -2.38 -5.36 -0.24
C PRO A 66 -1.73 -6.64 -0.77
N PHE A 67 -2.48 -7.43 -1.55
CA PHE A 67 -2.03 -8.72 -2.08
C PHE A 67 -1.49 -8.61 -3.50
N HIS A 68 -1.40 -7.39 -4.03
CA HIS A 68 -0.74 -7.14 -5.30
C HIS A 68 0.76 -7.46 -5.17
N ALA A 69 1.24 -8.45 -5.94
CA ALA A 69 2.65 -8.80 -5.95
C ALA A 69 3.48 -7.70 -6.63
N PRO A 70 4.74 -7.49 -6.20
CA PRO A 70 5.66 -6.62 -6.93
C PRO A 70 5.78 -7.05 -8.41
N PRO A 71 6.11 -6.12 -9.33
CA PRO A 71 6.29 -6.44 -10.75
C PRO A 71 7.27 -7.60 -10.96
N ALA A 72 6.91 -8.52 -11.87
CA ALA A 72 7.68 -9.75 -12.10
C ALA A 72 9.00 -9.52 -12.88
N ASP A 73 9.14 -8.37 -13.51
CA ASP A 73 10.28 -7.97 -14.34
C ASP A 73 11.34 -7.12 -13.61
N LEU A 74 11.19 -6.97 -12.28
CA LEU A 74 12.19 -6.33 -11.44
C LEU A 74 13.50 -7.12 -11.45
N ASP A 75 14.62 -6.40 -11.35
CA ASP A 75 15.88 -7.07 -11.10
C ASP A 75 15.91 -7.72 -9.69
N PRO A 76 16.81 -8.70 -9.43
CA PRO A 76 16.79 -9.45 -8.16
C PRO A 76 16.91 -8.57 -6.91
N GLU A 77 17.66 -7.46 -6.96
CA GLU A 77 17.87 -6.57 -5.82
C GLU A 77 16.63 -5.69 -5.59
N GLU A 78 16.02 -5.21 -6.67
CA GLU A 78 14.77 -4.46 -6.62
C GLU A 78 13.62 -5.34 -6.12
N ALA A 79 13.53 -6.59 -6.59
CA ALA A 79 12.53 -7.56 -6.13
C ALA A 79 12.65 -7.84 -4.62
N ILE A 80 13.86 -8.06 -4.10
CA ILE A 80 14.11 -8.24 -2.67
C ILE A 80 13.62 -7.02 -1.89
N THR A 81 13.95 -5.83 -2.35
CA THR A 81 13.56 -4.57 -1.70
C THR A 81 12.04 -4.40 -1.70
N ALA A 82 11.39 -4.68 -2.82
CA ALA A 82 9.93 -4.58 -2.95
C ALA A 82 9.20 -5.55 -2.01
N TRP A 83 9.64 -6.81 -1.96
CA TRP A 83 9.07 -7.80 -1.03
C TRP A 83 9.33 -7.47 0.44
N ASP A 84 10.50 -6.90 0.78
CA ASP A 84 10.80 -6.44 2.14
C ASP A 84 9.85 -5.31 2.58
N MET A 85 9.50 -4.40 1.65
CA MET A 85 8.52 -3.34 1.90
C MET A 85 7.11 -3.91 2.12
N VAL A 86 6.68 -4.89 1.32
CA VAL A 86 5.38 -5.57 1.52
C VAL A 86 5.32 -6.25 2.89
N ALA A 87 6.37 -6.99 3.26
CA ALA A 87 6.45 -7.65 4.56
C ALA A 87 6.46 -6.65 5.74
N ALA A 88 7.15 -5.52 5.60
CA ALA A 88 7.14 -4.44 6.58
C ALA A 88 5.73 -3.85 6.75
N GLY A 89 5.00 -3.68 5.66
CA GLY A 89 3.62 -3.21 5.65
C GLY A 89 2.69 -4.12 6.45
N PHE A 90 2.67 -5.41 6.14
CA PHE A 90 1.86 -6.38 6.88
C PHE A 90 2.26 -6.48 8.36
N THR A 91 3.56 -6.36 8.67
CA THR A 91 4.06 -6.34 10.05
C THR A 91 3.48 -5.17 10.84
N SER A 92 3.53 -3.98 10.25
CA SER A 92 2.99 -2.75 10.87
C SER A 92 1.47 -2.77 10.95
N LEU A 93 0.79 -3.24 9.91
CA LEU A 93 -0.67 -3.39 9.90
C LEU A 93 -1.14 -4.33 11.01
N ALA A 94 -0.39 -5.42 11.27
CA ALA A 94 -0.65 -6.32 12.40
C ALA A 94 -0.32 -5.70 13.78
N GLY A 95 0.14 -4.44 13.83
CA GLY A 95 0.40 -3.69 15.05
C GLY A 95 1.76 -3.99 15.68
N TYR A 96 2.74 -4.41 14.87
CA TYR A 96 4.12 -4.60 15.32
C TYR A 96 5.02 -3.51 14.74
N ASP A 97 5.85 -2.93 15.61
CA ASP A 97 6.87 -1.97 15.21
C ASP A 97 8.08 -2.74 14.63
N VAL A 98 8.39 -2.49 13.35
CA VAL A 98 9.46 -3.20 12.62
C VAL A 98 10.84 -3.01 13.25
N GLU A 99 11.07 -1.95 14.02
CA GLU A 99 12.34 -1.69 14.70
C GLU A 99 12.45 -2.37 16.07
N LYS A 100 11.35 -2.86 16.64
CA LYS A 100 11.35 -3.56 17.92
C LYS A 100 11.59 -5.06 17.76
N ALA A 101 11.98 -5.72 18.85
CA ALA A 101 12.37 -7.12 18.84
C ALA A 101 11.34 -8.05 18.17
N GLN A 102 10.04 -7.88 18.45
CA GLN A 102 9.01 -8.70 17.84
C GLN A 102 8.88 -8.42 16.32
N GLY A 103 8.88 -7.15 15.93
CA GLY A 103 8.79 -6.79 14.50
C GLY A 103 10.00 -7.27 13.71
N LYS A 104 11.20 -7.20 14.31
CA LYS A 104 12.45 -7.73 13.70
C LYS A 104 12.42 -9.25 13.48
N THR A 105 11.59 -9.98 14.22
CA THR A 105 11.38 -11.42 14.01
C THR A 105 10.22 -11.70 13.06
N ILE A 106 9.14 -10.91 13.14
CA ILE A 106 7.92 -11.13 12.34
C ILE A 106 8.12 -10.71 10.89
N LYS A 107 8.77 -9.57 10.62
CA LYS A 107 8.97 -9.09 9.25
C LYS A 107 9.71 -10.10 8.36
N PRO A 108 10.88 -10.65 8.75
CA PRO A 108 11.54 -11.68 7.96
C PRO A 108 10.70 -12.95 7.76
N TYR A 109 9.92 -13.34 8.76
CA TYR A 109 9.01 -14.47 8.64
C TYR A 109 7.92 -14.23 7.58
N LEU A 110 7.27 -13.05 7.61
CA LEU A 110 6.28 -12.68 6.60
C LEU A 110 6.91 -12.58 5.21
N TYR A 111 8.12 -12.02 5.11
CA TYR A 111 8.86 -11.98 3.85
C TYR A 111 9.02 -13.39 3.24
N GLU A 112 9.49 -14.35 4.03
CA GLU A 112 9.66 -15.73 3.56
C GLU A 112 8.32 -16.38 3.16
N VAL A 113 7.28 -16.20 3.96
CA VAL A 113 5.93 -16.71 3.65
C VAL A 113 5.43 -16.18 2.31
N LEU A 114 5.57 -14.89 2.06
CA LEU A 114 5.10 -14.24 0.84
C LEU A 114 5.93 -14.64 -0.38
N VAL A 115 7.26 -14.61 -0.26
CA VAL A 115 8.19 -14.97 -1.35
C VAL A 115 8.05 -16.45 -1.71
N GLN A 116 8.04 -17.34 -0.73
CA GLN A 116 7.89 -18.77 -0.99
C GLN A 116 6.48 -19.09 -1.52
N GLY A 117 5.46 -18.42 -0.98
CA GLY A 117 4.09 -18.55 -1.50
C GLY A 117 4.00 -18.21 -2.99
N THR A 118 4.59 -17.10 -3.41
CA THR A 118 4.65 -16.71 -4.83
C THR A 118 5.46 -17.73 -5.64
N ARG A 119 6.59 -18.20 -5.12
CA ARG A 119 7.47 -19.14 -5.79
C ARG A 119 6.82 -20.50 -6.09
N VAL A 120 5.99 -21.00 -5.17
CA VAL A 120 5.25 -22.25 -5.37
C VAL A 120 3.88 -22.04 -6.02
N GLY A 121 3.51 -20.80 -6.33
CA GLY A 121 2.22 -20.46 -6.91
C GLY A 121 1.05 -20.51 -5.92
N LEU A 122 1.31 -20.41 -4.62
CA LEU A 122 0.27 -20.33 -3.61
C LEU A 122 -0.48 -18.99 -3.74
N ASP A 123 -1.76 -19.07 -4.02
CA ASP A 123 -2.62 -17.88 -4.10
C ASP A 123 -2.97 -17.39 -2.69
N VAL A 124 -2.28 -16.35 -2.26
CA VAL A 124 -2.58 -15.61 -1.03
C VAL A 124 -3.28 -14.31 -1.42
N ALA A 125 -4.57 -14.43 -1.74
CA ALA A 125 -5.36 -13.33 -2.29
C ALA A 125 -6.12 -12.51 -1.24
N ASP A 126 -6.12 -12.93 0.02
CA ASP A 126 -6.84 -12.27 1.10
C ASP A 126 -6.22 -12.50 2.48
N PHE A 127 -6.70 -11.76 3.48
CA PHE A 127 -6.22 -11.89 4.85
C PHE A 127 -6.53 -13.24 5.52
N GLN A 128 -7.54 -13.97 5.07
CA GLN A 128 -7.85 -15.29 5.62
C GLN A 128 -6.86 -16.33 5.12
N SER A 129 -6.57 -16.32 3.82
CA SER A 129 -5.56 -17.21 3.23
C SER A 129 -4.16 -16.89 3.79
N LEU A 130 -3.79 -15.60 3.89
CA LEU A 130 -2.53 -15.21 4.53
C LEU A 130 -2.47 -15.67 5.99
N ALA A 131 -3.51 -15.44 6.78
CA ALA A 131 -3.54 -15.86 8.19
C ALA A 131 -3.41 -17.38 8.35
N ARG A 132 -4.01 -18.17 7.46
CA ARG A 132 -3.87 -19.63 7.44
C ARG A 132 -2.42 -20.04 7.15
N VAL A 133 -1.82 -19.46 6.11
CA VAL A 133 -0.42 -19.75 5.75
C VAL A 133 0.54 -19.34 6.86
N VAL A 134 0.36 -18.16 7.44
CA VAL A 134 1.17 -17.65 8.56
C VAL A 134 1.08 -18.56 9.78
N ARG A 135 -0.10 -19.07 10.07
CA ARG A 135 -0.34 -19.94 11.23
C ARG A 135 0.28 -21.31 11.05
N GLU A 136 0.04 -21.94 9.90
CA GLU A 136 0.50 -23.29 9.57
C GLU A 136 1.09 -23.31 8.14
N PRO A 137 2.27 -22.68 7.94
CA PRO A 137 2.82 -22.50 6.59
C PRO A 137 3.13 -23.82 5.92
N HIS A 138 3.72 -24.77 6.66
CA HIS A 138 4.09 -26.08 6.15
C HIS A 138 2.89 -26.84 5.58
N ASP A 139 1.79 -26.91 6.34
CA ASP A 139 0.54 -27.55 5.90
C ASP A 139 -0.07 -26.85 4.69
N ALA A 140 -0.12 -25.52 4.70
CA ALA A 140 -0.68 -24.73 3.60
C ALA A 140 0.10 -24.92 2.29
N PHE A 141 1.44 -24.93 2.35
CA PHE A 141 2.28 -25.18 1.17
C PHE A 141 2.15 -26.62 0.67
N LEU A 142 2.14 -27.60 1.56
CA LEU A 142 1.96 -29.00 1.18
C LEU A 142 0.58 -29.26 0.55
N ARG A 143 -0.48 -28.68 1.11
CA ARG A 143 -1.84 -28.76 0.54
C ARG A 143 -1.94 -28.12 -0.85
N HIS A 144 -1.18 -27.06 -1.08
CA HIS A 144 -1.12 -26.43 -2.40
C HIS A 144 -0.36 -27.27 -3.42
N LEU A 145 0.78 -27.83 -3.03
CA LEU A 145 1.63 -28.64 -3.92
C LEU A 145 1.03 -30.01 -4.23
N TYR A 146 0.28 -30.57 -3.28
CA TYR A 146 -0.25 -31.95 -3.35
C TYR A 146 -1.72 -32.02 -2.92
N PRO A 147 -2.63 -31.31 -3.62
CA PRO A 147 -4.04 -31.22 -3.24
C PRO A 147 -4.72 -32.60 -3.15
N GLU A 148 -4.29 -33.57 -3.98
CA GLU A 148 -4.80 -34.94 -3.97
C GLU A 148 -4.53 -35.70 -2.68
N CYS A 149 -3.46 -35.33 -1.95
CA CYS A 149 -3.10 -35.95 -0.67
C CYS A 149 -3.89 -35.37 0.51
N PHE A 150 -4.58 -34.25 0.29
CA PHE A 150 -5.34 -33.50 1.32
C PHE A 150 -6.80 -33.31 0.93
N ALA A 151 -7.28 -33.98 -0.12
CA ALA A 151 -8.70 -33.96 -0.46
C ALA A 151 -9.51 -34.45 0.74
N ASP A 152 -10.40 -33.60 1.28
CA ASP A 152 -11.29 -33.94 2.38
C ASP A 152 -12.30 -34.97 1.85
N HIS A 153 -12.00 -36.24 2.00
CA HIS A 153 -12.99 -37.30 1.94
C HIS A 153 -13.70 -37.33 3.29
N GLU A 154 -14.69 -36.47 3.44
CA GLU A 154 -15.46 -36.38 4.70
C GLU A 154 -16.22 -37.64 5.07
N GLU A 155 -16.33 -38.65 4.22
CA GLU A 155 -17.26 -39.75 4.51
C GLU A 155 -16.77 -41.19 4.37
N ASP A 156 -15.66 -41.59 3.76
CA ASP A 156 -15.36 -43.02 3.57
C ASP A 156 -13.88 -43.38 3.50
N PHE A 157 -13.02 -42.89 4.39
CA PHE A 157 -11.66 -43.46 4.47
C PHE A 157 -11.58 -44.63 5.45
N GLU A 158 -12.00 -45.82 5.01
CA GLU A 158 -11.54 -47.11 5.58
C GLU A 158 -10.14 -47.50 5.06
N GLY A 159 -9.32 -46.55 4.60
CA GLY A 159 -7.99 -46.79 4.04
C GLY A 159 -6.88 -46.05 4.79
N GLU A 160 -5.63 -46.50 4.65
CA GLU A 160 -4.47 -45.74 5.14
C GLU A 160 -4.46 -44.33 4.52
N ALA A 161 -4.17 -43.31 5.33
CA ALA A 161 -4.01 -41.94 4.85
C ALA A 161 -3.05 -41.90 3.67
N PRO A 162 -3.33 -41.15 2.58
CA PRO A 162 -2.45 -41.08 1.44
C PRO A 162 -1.03 -40.69 1.91
N GLN A 163 -0.05 -41.53 1.62
CA GLN A 163 1.34 -41.23 1.97
C GLN A 163 1.85 -40.15 1.03
N LEU A 164 2.30 -39.05 1.60
CA LEU A 164 3.01 -38.02 0.85
C LEU A 164 4.23 -38.68 0.18
N PRO A 165 4.56 -38.34 -1.07
CA PRO A 165 5.76 -38.84 -1.72
C PRO A 165 6.99 -38.60 -0.83
N PRO A 166 7.95 -39.57 -0.74
CA PRO A 166 9.12 -39.47 0.14
C PRO A 166 9.93 -38.16 -0.04
N TRP A 167 9.94 -37.63 -1.24
CA TRP A 167 10.60 -36.36 -1.56
C TRP A 167 9.81 -35.13 -1.07
N THR A 168 8.56 -35.24 -0.65
CA THR A 168 7.80 -34.16 -0.01
C THR A 168 8.40 -33.78 1.34
N VAL A 169 8.99 -34.75 2.02
CA VAL A 169 9.69 -34.54 3.30
C VAL A 169 11.05 -33.88 3.08
N VAL A 170 11.62 -34.00 1.88
CA VAL A 170 12.87 -33.38 1.44
C VAL A 170 12.62 -31.97 0.85
N ALA A 171 11.47 -31.43 1.07
CA ALA A 171 11.08 -30.07 0.62
C ALA A 171 11.96 -28.95 1.22
N GLY A 172 13.12 -29.26 1.76
CA GLY A 172 14.17 -28.30 2.12
C GLY A 172 14.56 -27.37 0.96
N ASP A 173 14.45 -27.83 -0.28
CA ASP A 173 14.65 -26.99 -1.47
C ASP A 173 13.60 -25.86 -1.61
N HIS A 174 12.46 -25.99 -0.93
CA HIS A 174 11.42 -24.96 -0.90
C HIS A 174 11.40 -24.17 0.42
N GLY A 175 12.33 -24.43 1.35
CA GLY A 175 12.41 -23.74 2.64
C GLY A 175 11.24 -24.02 3.60
N LEU A 176 10.39 -25.02 3.32
CA LEU A 176 9.17 -25.30 4.09
C LEU A 176 9.48 -25.79 5.51
N THR A 177 10.56 -26.51 5.71
CA THR A 177 10.97 -27.07 7.02
C THR A 177 11.48 -26.00 7.98
N ASP A 178 11.97 -24.87 7.46
CA ASP A 178 12.60 -23.83 8.27
C ASP A 178 11.58 -22.87 8.93
N PHE A 179 10.33 -22.88 8.47
CA PHE A 179 9.32 -21.93 8.98
C PHE A 179 9.00 -22.13 10.47
N GLU A 180 8.99 -23.35 10.95
CA GLU A 180 8.70 -23.64 12.37
C GLU A 180 9.79 -23.15 13.31
N GLU A 181 11.03 -23.15 12.85
CA GLU A 181 12.19 -22.70 13.61
C GLU A 181 12.29 -21.17 13.66
N ARG A 182 11.78 -20.47 12.64
CA ARG A 182 11.91 -19.00 12.49
C ARG A 182 11.03 -18.23 13.44
N LEU A 183 9.82 -18.74 13.74
CA LEU A 183 8.88 -18.06 14.61
C LEU A 183 8.12 -19.03 15.50
N PRO A 184 8.13 -18.86 16.85
CA PRO A 184 7.40 -19.72 17.76
C PRO A 184 5.92 -19.84 17.43
N LYS A 185 5.34 -21.03 17.56
CA LYS A 185 3.93 -21.33 17.26
C LYS A 185 2.96 -20.32 17.87
N ALA A 186 3.14 -19.97 19.15
CA ALA A 186 2.27 -18.99 19.82
C ALA A 186 2.29 -17.62 19.16
N THR A 187 3.44 -17.17 18.69
CA THR A 187 3.59 -15.88 17.97
C THR A 187 2.95 -15.95 16.59
N ARG A 188 3.11 -17.07 15.88
CA ARG A 188 2.45 -17.29 14.57
C ARG A 188 0.93 -17.24 14.70
N TYR A 189 0.36 -17.89 15.72
CA TYR A 189 -1.07 -17.90 15.96
C TYR A 189 -1.61 -16.51 16.30
N GLU A 190 -0.88 -15.73 17.10
CA GLU A 190 -1.26 -14.36 17.44
C GLU A 190 -1.17 -13.46 16.20
N LEU A 191 -0.11 -13.56 15.39
CA LEU A 191 0.04 -12.84 14.13
C LEU A 191 -1.11 -13.17 13.18
N ALA A 192 -1.40 -14.46 12.98
CA ALA A 192 -2.51 -14.91 12.14
C ALA A 192 -3.86 -14.38 12.62
N ARG A 193 -4.10 -14.37 13.95
CA ARG A 193 -5.31 -13.79 14.54
C ARG A 193 -5.44 -12.30 14.23
N ARG A 194 -4.36 -11.53 14.33
CA ARG A 194 -4.35 -10.10 14.03
C ARG A 194 -4.58 -9.82 12.55
N LEU A 195 -3.94 -10.58 11.67
CA LEU A 195 -4.15 -10.45 10.22
C LEU A 195 -5.58 -10.81 9.82
N SER A 196 -6.14 -11.90 10.36
CA SER A 196 -7.52 -12.30 10.05
C SER A 196 -8.58 -11.27 10.48
N ALA A 197 -8.27 -10.40 11.46
CA ALA A 197 -9.18 -9.34 11.87
C ALA A 197 -9.49 -8.31 10.77
N PHE A 198 -8.67 -8.26 9.71
CA PHE A 198 -8.92 -7.40 8.55
C PHE A 198 -9.88 -8.02 7.53
N SER A 199 -10.27 -9.27 7.70
CA SER A 199 -11.27 -9.94 6.83
C SER A 199 -12.71 -9.59 7.18
N SER A 200 -12.98 -8.81 8.24
CA SER A 200 -14.35 -8.54 8.71
C SER A 200 -14.48 -7.19 9.41
N GLY A 201 -15.73 -6.74 9.54
CA GLY A 201 -16.06 -5.50 10.25
C GLY A 201 -15.58 -4.25 9.53
N VAL A 202 -15.34 -3.18 10.31
CA VAL A 202 -14.92 -1.88 9.76
C VAL A 202 -13.53 -1.97 9.11
N ASN A 203 -12.64 -2.81 9.64
CA ASN A 203 -11.29 -2.96 9.11
C ASN A 203 -11.28 -3.50 7.66
N GLN A 204 -12.25 -4.35 7.30
CA GLN A 204 -12.39 -4.85 5.93
C GLN A 204 -12.64 -3.72 4.91
N LEU A 205 -13.28 -2.63 5.32
CA LEU A 205 -13.62 -1.54 4.41
C LEU A 205 -12.39 -0.88 3.78
N LEU A 206 -11.24 -0.94 4.44
CA LEU A 206 -9.98 -0.40 3.90
C LEU A 206 -9.50 -1.18 2.66
N PHE A 207 -9.91 -2.44 2.54
CA PHE A 207 -9.44 -3.39 1.52
C PHE A 207 -10.51 -3.81 0.51
N SER A 208 -11.77 -3.50 0.77
CA SER A 208 -12.89 -3.97 -0.08
C SER A 208 -13.93 -2.90 -0.42
N ASN A 209 -13.83 -1.71 0.15
CA ASN A 209 -14.83 -0.66 -0.07
C ASN A 209 -14.32 0.43 -0.98
N GLY A 210 -14.65 0.34 -2.25
CA GLY A 210 -14.29 1.34 -3.26
C GLY A 210 -13.51 0.75 -4.42
N VAL A 211 -12.82 1.63 -5.14
CA VAL A 211 -11.89 1.23 -6.20
C VAL A 211 -10.49 1.06 -5.61
N PRO A 212 -9.73 0.05 -6.04
CA PRO A 212 -8.33 -0.05 -5.68
C PRO A 212 -7.53 1.17 -6.11
N ILE A 213 -6.47 1.50 -5.38
CA ILE A 213 -5.53 2.54 -5.79
C ILE A 213 -5.00 2.20 -7.18
N ASN A 214 -5.10 3.17 -8.09
CA ASN A 214 -4.57 3.06 -9.44
C ASN A 214 -4.09 4.44 -9.90
N ILE A 215 -2.79 4.60 -10.08
CA ILE A 215 -2.19 5.89 -10.42
C ILE A 215 -2.53 6.32 -11.84
N ASP A 216 -2.68 5.40 -12.80
CA ASP A 216 -3.15 5.76 -14.16
C ASP A 216 -4.53 6.42 -14.10
N ALA A 217 -5.46 5.86 -13.30
CA ALA A 217 -6.78 6.45 -13.12
C ALA A 217 -6.73 7.84 -12.44
N PHE A 218 -5.67 8.15 -11.68
CA PHE A 218 -5.48 9.47 -11.10
C PHE A 218 -4.92 10.48 -12.11
N THR A 219 -4.22 10.02 -13.13
CA THR A 219 -3.67 10.88 -14.19
C THR A 219 -4.65 11.09 -15.35
N GLU A 220 -5.58 10.18 -15.54
CA GLU A 220 -6.57 10.25 -16.61
C GLU A 220 -7.82 11.06 -16.21
N PRO A 221 -8.28 12.03 -17.05
CA PRO A 221 -9.50 12.78 -16.77
C PRO A 221 -10.75 11.93 -17.03
N ALA A 222 -11.72 11.91 -16.09
CA ALA A 222 -13.05 11.35 -16.34
C ALA A 222 -13.90 12.30 -17.16
N VAL A 223 -13.63 13.60 -17.06
CA VAL A 223 -14.28 14.63 -17.88
C VAL A 223 -13.31 15.11 -18.96
N PRO A 224 -13.59 14.90 -20.26
CA PRO A 224 -12.70 15.32 -21.33
C PRO A 224 -12.30 16.80 -21.24
N GLY A 225 -11.00 17.06 -21.38
CA GLY A 225 -10.46 18.42 -21.33
C GLY A 225 -10.26 19.01 -19.94
N LYS A 226 -10.54 18.26 -18.89
CA LYS A 226 -10.25 18.64 -17.49
C LYS A 226 -8.94 18.03 -17.02
N ILE A 227 -8.29 18.67 -16.07
CA ILE A 227 -7.08 18.17 -15.42
C ILE A 227 -7.45 17.58 -14.06
N PRO A 228 -7.15 16.31 -13.77
CA PRO A 228 -7.49 15.67 -12.50
C PRO A 228 -6.69 16.26 -11.33
N LEU A 229 -7.40 16.65 -10.29
CA LEU A 229 -6.85 16.97 -8.96
C LEU A 229 -7.39 15.94 -7.98
N ASN A 230 -6.59 14.94 -7.67
CA ASN A 230 -6.97 13.85 -6.77
C ASN A 230 -6.55 14.21 -5.36
N ILE A 231 -7.51 14.35 -4.46
CA ILE A 231 -7.29 14.65 -3.05
C ILE A 231 -7.66 13.41 -2.25
N VAL A 232 -6.67 12.77 -1.67
CA VAL A 232 -6.87 11.62 -0.77
C VAL A 232 -7.06 12.13 0.64
N TYR A 233 -8.31 12.10 1.11
CA TYR A 233 -8.74 12.61 2.40
C TYR A 233 -8.52 11.57 3.49
N LEU A 234 -7.35 11.62 4.16
CA LEU A 234 -6.95 10.61 5.15
C LEU A 234 -7.61 10.76 6.52
N ASN A 235 -8.27 11.87 6.80
CA ASN A 235 -8.98 12.06 8.07
C ASN A 235 -10.16 11.07 8.27
N THR A 236 -10.53 10.35 7.23
CA THR A 236 -11.50 9.24 7.32
C THR A 236 -10.94 8.01 8.05
N ILE A 237 -9.61 7.85 8.07
CA ILE A 237 -8.91 6.76 8.76
C ILE A 237 -8.51 7.26 10.16
N GLN A 238 -9.09 6.67 11.19
CA GLN A 238 -8.85 7.08 12.59
C GLN A 238 -7.71 6.30 13.25
N ASP A 239 -7.48 5.08 12.84
CA ASP A 239 -6.39 4.25 13.34
C ASP A 239 -5.06 4.64 12.67
N GLU A 240 -4.06 5.01 13.48
CA GLU A 240 -2.77 5.50 12.97
C GLU A 240 -1.98 4.41 12.24
N ASN A 241 -2.07 3.14 12.64
CA ASN A 241 -1.38 2.05 11.93
C ASN A 241 -2.01 1.83 10.55
N GLN A 242 -3.35 1.87 10.46
CA GLN A 242 -4.04 1.78 9.18
C GLN A 242 -3.73 2.99 8.29
N LYS A 243 -3.61 4.19 8.86
CA LYS A 243 -3.24 5.40 8.12
C LYS A 243 -1.81 5.31 7.58
N GLN A 244 -0.86 4.89 8.41
CA GLN A 244 0.53 4.65 8.00
C GLN A 244 0.62 3.59 6.90
N TYR A 245 -0.11 2.49 7.05
CA TYR A 245 -0.18 1.44 6.05
C TYR A 245 -0.80 1.93 4.74
N PHE A 246 -1.89 2.71 4.82
CA PHE A 246 -2.51 3.27 3.62
C PHE A 246 -1.54 4.17 2.84
N VAL A 247 -0.81 5.04 3.53
CA VAL A 247 0.18 5.93 2.89
C VAL A 247 1.35 5.13 2.32
N GLN A 248 1.77 4.05 2.99
CA GLN A 248 2.78 3.14 2.45
C GLN A 248 2.32 2.52 1.13
N GLU A 249 1.11 1.93 1.10
CA GLU A 249 0.59 1.27 -0.08
C GLU A 249 0.35 2.26 -1.23
N LEU A 250 -0.19 3.44 -0.94
CA LEU A 250 -0.33 4.50 -1.95
C LEU A 250 1.03 4.92 -2.51
N SER A 251 2.06 5.01 -1.65
CA SER A 251 3.41 5.34 -2.09
C SER A 251 4.04 4.20 -2.90
N ARG A 252 3.74 2.94 -2.57
CA ARG A 252 4.18 1.77 -3.34
C ARG A 252 3.57 1.78 -4.74
N GLU A 253 2.25 1.95 -4.84
CA GLU A 253 1.57 2.05 -6.13
C GLU A 253 2.12 3.23 -6.98
N LEU A 254 2.43 4.36 -6.32
CA LEU A 254 3.06 5.49 -7.02
C LEU A 254 4.46 5.14 -7.51
N TYR A 255 5.26 4.47 -6.70
CA TYR A 255 6.62 4.08 -7.07
C TYR A 255 6.60 3.06 -8.22
N ASP A 256 5.77 2.02 -8.13
CA ASP A 256 5.63 1.00 -9.17
C ASP A 256 5.16 1.63 -10.49
N TRP A 257 4.17 2.55 -10.43
CA TRP A 257 3.75 3.31 -11.59
C TRP A 257 4.88 4.17 -12.16
N MET A 258 5.67 4.84 -11.32
CA MET A 258 6.80 5.66 -11.77
C MET A 258 7.78 4.82 -12.60
N LEU A 259 8.10 3.61 -12.20
CA LEU A 259 9.04 2.73 -12.92
C LEU A 259 8.59 2.40 -14.34
N THR A 260 7.29 2.44 -14.62
CA THR A 260 6.74 2.22 -15.96
C THR A 260 6.81 3.47 -16.85
N GLN A 261 7.10 4.65 -16.29
CA GLN A 261 7.06 5.91 -17.04
C GLN A 261 8.35 6.17 -17.81
N GLN A 262 8.19 6.63 -19.04
CA GLN A 262 9.30 7.08 -19.91
C GLN A 262 9.00 8.50 -20.39
N PRO A 263 9.17 9.52 -19.52
CA PRO A 263 8.87 10.90 -19.90
C PRO A 263 9.91 11.43 -20.91
N ALA A 264 9.47 12.34 -21.78
CA ALA A 264 10.38 13.14 -22.57
C ALA A 264 11.21 14.08 -21.67
N GLU A 265 12.32 14.62 -22.18
CA GLU A 265 13.15 15.51 -21.38
C GLU A 265 12.35 16.74 -20.91
N GLY A 266 12.29 16.92 -19.57
CA GLY A 266 11.56 18.02 -18.94
C GLY A 266 10.04 17.83 -18.86
N GLU A 267 9.49 16.71 -19.32
CA GLU A 267 8.07 16.42 -19.22
C GLU A 267 7.68 16.07 -17.78
N LEU A 268 6.59 16.70 -17.28
CA LEU A 268 5.97 16.35 -16.00
C LEU A 268 4.68 15.57 -16.27
N LYS A 269 4.60 14.38 -15.69
CA LYS A 269 3.44 13.49 -15.77
C LYS A 269 2.48 13.66 -14.60
N LEU A 270 3.02 13.98 -13.40
CA LEU A 270 2.25 14.04 -12.17
C LEU A 270 2.90 15.00 -11.17
N LEU A 271 2.08 15.75 -10.44
CA LEU A 271 2.47 16.40 -9.20
C LEU A 271 2.04 15.54 -8.02
N PHE A 272 2.98 15.04 -7.22
CA PHE A 272 2.73 14.42 -5.93
C PHE A 272 2.92 15.46 -4.82
N PHE A 273 1.85 15.77 -4.13
CA PHE A 273 1.83 16.72 -3.01
C PHE A 273 1.44 15.99 -1.72
N MET A 274 2.22 16.14 -0.68
CA MET A 274 1.91 15.60 0.63
C MET A 274 1.87 16.70 1.67
N ASP A 275 0.68 16.93 2.22
CA ASP A 275 0.48 17.84 3.32
C ASP A 275 0.85 17.16 4.65
N GLU A 276 1.42 17.92 5.59
CA GLU A 276 1.86 17.44 6.90
C GLU A 276 2.63 16.10 6.84
N VAL A 277 3.81 16.13 6.21
CA VAL A 277 4.63 14.93 5.99
C VAL A 277 5.32 14.40 7.26
N ALA A 278 5.42 15.19 8.33
CA ALA A 278 6.16 14.84 9.54
C ALA A 278 5.81 13.47 10.16
N PRO A 279 4.54 13.01 10.21
CA PRO A 279 4.19 11.68 10.71
C PRO A 279 4.80 10.53 9.88
N TYR A 280 5.08 10.76 8.60
CA TYR A 280 5.54 9.75 7.64
C TYR A 280 7.05 9.80 7.37
N LEU A 281 7.68 10.95 7.63
CA LEU A 281 9.13 11.16 7.52
C LEU A 281 9.74 11.68 8.83
N PRO A 282 9.46 11.10 10.00
CA PRO A 282 10.03 11.59 11.25
C PRO A 282 11.53 11.34 11.30
N PRO A 283 12.30 12.17 12.07
CA PRO A 283 13.70 11.90 12.31
C PRO A 283 13.92 10.61 13.12
N HIS A 284 15.15 10.06 12.97
CA HIS A 284 15.58 8.91 13.78
C HIS A 284 15.31 9.16 15.28
N PRO A 285 14.88 8.16 16.11
CA PRO A 285 14.85 6.73 15.77
C PRO A 285 13.51 6.21 15.19
N ARG A 286 12.54 7.07 14.90
CA ARG A 286 11.25 6.61 14.37
C ARG A 286 11.38 6.24 12.90
N ASN A 287 10.89 5.04 12.54
CA ASN A 287 10.90 4.53 11.18
C ASN A 287 9.53 3.94 10.80
N PRO A 288 8.52 4.80 10.49
CA PRO A 288 7.22 4.32 10.03
C PRO A 288 7.35 3.64 8.66
N PRO A 289 6.41 2.73 8.32
CA PRO A 289 6.49 1.88 7.13
C PRO A 289 6.67 2.63 5.81
N ALA A 290 6.06 3.80 5.67
CA ALA A 290 6.13 4.60 4.46
C ALA A 290 7.46 5.36 4.28
N LYS A 291 8.27 5.50 5.34
CA LYS A 291 9.41 6.42 5.37
C LYS A 291 10.43 6.17 4.28
N ASP A 292 10.94 4.95 4.19
CA ASP A 292 12.01 4.62 3.25
C ASP A 292 11.52 4.72 1.80
N LEU A 293 10.28 4.33 1.57
CA LEU A 293 9.65 4.40 0.25
C LEU A 293 9.40 5.85 -0.21
N ILE A 294 8.93 6.71 0.68
CA ILE A 294 8.77 8.14 0.39
C ILE A 294 10.15 8.77 0.08
N LYS A 295 11.19 8.44 0.85
CA LYS A 295 12.57 8.89 0.56
C LYS A 295 13.05 8.40 -0.81
N LEU A 296 12.75 7.17 -1.19
CA LEU A 296 13.08 6.59 -2.49
C LEU A 296 12.36 7.31 -3.63
N ILE A 297 11.06 7.57 -3.49
CA ILE A 297 10.28 8.37 -4.46
C ILE A 297 10.96 9.72 -4.65
N PHE A 298 11.26 10.43 -3.56
CA PHE A 298 11.91 11.76 -3.64
C PHE A 298 13.23 11.76 -4.39
N LYS A 299 14.04 10.74 -4.20
CA LYS A 299 15.33 10.60 -4.88
C LYS A 299 15.19 10.36 -6.37
N GLN A 300 14.13 9.68 -6.80
CA GLN A 300 13.99 9.18 -8.17
C GLN A 300 12.90 9.86 -9.00
N ALA A 301 11.93 10.51 -8.37
CA ALA A 301 10.71 11.04 -8.98
C ALA A 301 10.98 11.88 -10.24
N ARG A 302 12.00 12.76 -10.21
CA ARG A 302 12.36 13.61 -11.35
C ARG A 302 12.67 12.80 -12.61
N LYS A 303 13.35 11.66 -12.48
CA LYS A 303 13.69 10.79 -13.62
C LYS A 303 12.45 10.28 -14.34
N TYR A 304 11.34 10.11 -13.62
CA TYR A 304 10.10 9.56 -14.14
C TYR A 304 9.00 10.61 -14.39
N GLY A 305 9.39 11.90 -14.41
CA GLY A 305 8.44 12.98 -14.68
C GLY A 305 7.48 13.27 -13.53
N VAL A 306 7.85 12.92 -12.30
CA VAL A 306 7.04 13.24 -11.11
C VAL A 306 7.67 14.40 -10.34
N ALA A 307 6.89 15.46 -10.14
CA ALA A 307 7.25 16.56 -9.24
C ALA A 307 6.74 16.23 -7.84
N CYS A 308 7.61 16.37 -6.83
CA CYS A 308 7.24 16.11 -5.45
C CYS A 308 7.28 17.40 -4.62
N VAL A 309 6.23 17.63 -3.84
CA VAL A 309 6.13 18.75 -2.89
C VAL A 309 5.70 18.20 -1.54
N LEU A 310 6.49 18.46 -0.52
CA LEU A 310 6.20 18.12 0.87
C LEU A 310 5.93 19.38 1.67
N ALA A 311 4.86 19.39 2.42
CA ALA A 311 4.56 20.44 3.39
C ALA A 311 4.71 19.92 4.82
N THR A 312 5.19 20.76 5.72
CA THR A 312 5.25 20.49 7.15
C THR A 312 5.18 21.81 7.92
N GLN A 313 4.61 21.78 9.10
CA GLN A 313 4.56 22.92 10.00
C GLN A 313 5.95 23.23 10.59
N ASN A 314 6.77 22.21 10.79
CA ASN A 314 8.09 22.37 11.38
C ASN A 314 9.12 21.48 10.66
N VAL A 315 10.09 22.12 10.06
CA VAL A 315 11.16 21.48 9.28
C VAL A 315 11.99 20.50 10.13
N SER A 316 12.17 20.80 11.43
CA SER A 316 12.93 19.92 12.35
C SER A 316 12.28 18.56 12.61
N ASP A 317 10.99 18.42 12.28
CA ASP A 317 10.22 17.19 12.49
C ASP A 317 10.28 16.23 11.30
N VAL A 318 11.08 16.57 10.29
CA VAL A 318 11.23 15.79 9.05
C VAL A 318 12.69 15.34 8.86
N ASP A 319 12.85 14.09 8.44
CA ASP A 319 14.13 13.48 8.05
C ASP A 319 14.38 13.69 6.54
N TYR A 320 15.41 14.47 6.20
CA TYR A 320 15.79 14.81 4.82
C TYR A 320 16.79 13.84 4.21
#